data_81fa05fe9ca36c7bb0cc6fb69cb31866
#
_entry.id   81fa05fe9ca36c7bb0cc6fb69cb31866
#
_cell.length_a   1.000
_cell.length_b   1.000
_cell.length_c   1.000
_cell.angle_alpha   90.00
_cell.angle_beta   90.00
_cell.angle_gamma   90.00
#
_symmetry.space_group_name_H-M   'P 1'
#
loop_
_entity.id
_entity.type
_entity.pdbx_description
1 polymer ?
#
loop_
_entity_poly.entity_id
_entity_poly.type
_entity_poly.pdbx_seq_one_letter_code
_entity_poly.pdbx_strand_id
1 'polypeptide(L)'
;MAEGNENGKNGRLMRIGDLAKKAGTTMRTIRYYEQLGLIVPVARTKGGFRLYAEDEVRKLRVIKNLQYLDTPLAQVKAFFDERQQGRIASEIAPGIAKLLQRQLEDMENRIAQYRAMQASLRETIEILQCCSECSLEPGPDVCSRCPVITSRGKIPLHMQAVIEAA
;
A
#
# COMPACT_ATOMS: atom_id res chain seq x y z
N MET A 1 2.32 -40.17 -23.29
CA MET A 1 3.57 -39.45 -23.49
C MET A 1 3.28 -38.00 -23.16
N ALA A 2 3.60 -37.60 -21.97
CA ALA A 2 3.42 -36.21 -21.50
C ALA A 2 4.83 -35.62 -21.41
N GLU A 3 5.17 -34.77 -22.39
CA GLU A 3 6.41 -34.00 -22.37
C GLU A 3 6.32 -32.95 -21.24
N GLY A 4 7.19 -33.15 -20.25
CA GLY A 4 7.32 -32.20 -19.13
C GLY A 4 7.85 -30.88 -19.63
N ASN A 5 7.09 -29.81 -19.36
CA ASN A 5 7.46 -28.43 -19.64
C ASN A 5 8.58 -27.99 -18.67
N GLU A 6 9.84 -28.24 -19.01
CA GLU A 6 11.05 -27.78 -18.30
C GLU A 6 11.41 -26.32 -18.63
N ASN A 7 10.45 -25.45 -18.93
CA ASN A 7 10.71 -24.11 -19.44
C ASN A 7 10.65 -23.01 -18.33
N GLY A 8 11.39 -23.18 -17.24
CA GLY A 8 11.42 -22.19 -16.13
C GLY A 8 12.78 -21.92 -15.48
N LYS A 9 13.87 -22.63 -15.82
CA LYS A 9 15.12 -22.58 -15.02
C LYS A 9 16.36 -21.98 -15.71
N ASN A 10 16.26 -21.41 -16.91
CA ASN A 10 17.41 -20.85 -17.62
C ASN A 10 17.43 -19.32 -17.66
N GLY A 11 16.95 -18.65 -16.61
CA GLY A 11 17.07 -17.20 -16.41
C GLY A 11 18.50 -16.84 -16.01
N ARG A 12 19.05 -15.80 -16.62
CA ARG A 12 20.36 -15.20 -16.30
C ARG A 12 20.46 -14.91 -14.79
N LEU A 13 21.37 -15.59 -14.10
CA LEU A 13 21.63 -15.35 -12.68
C LEU A 13 22.30 -13.99 -12.49
N MET A 14 21.91 -13.28 -11.46
CA MET A 14 22.39 -11.93 -11.16
C MET A 14 22.84 -11.79 -9.71
N ARG A 15 23.75 -10.86 -9.44
CA ARG A 15 24.17 -10.48 -8.09
C ARG A 15 23.14 -9.56 -7.45
N ILE A 16 23.18 -9.43 -6.13
CA ILE A 16 22.25 -8.58 -5.34
C ILE A 16 22.20 -7.13 -5.82
N GLY A 17 23.33 -6.57 -6.28
CA GLY A 17 23.38 -5.20 -6.82
C GLY A 17 22.59 -5.05 -8.12
N ASP A 18 22.70 -6.03 -9.02
CA ASP A 18 21.96 -6.03 -10.30
C ASP A 18 20.47 -6.27 -10.05
N LEU A 19 20.14 -7.17 -9.11
CA LEU A 19 18.76 -7.40 -8.68
C LEU A 19 18.14 -6.12 -8.10
N ALA A 20 18.86 -5.42 -7.23
CA ALA A 20 18.42 -4.15 -6.62
C ALA A 20 18.14 -3.09 -7.70
N LYS A 21 19.06 -2.92 -8.64
CA LYS A 21 18.93 -1.98 -9.76
C LYS A 21 17.73 -2.30 -10.65
N LYS A 22 17.56 -3.58 -11.06
CA LYS A 22 16.44 -4.01 -11.92
C LYS A 22 15.08 -3.90 -11.24
N ALA A 23 15.02 -4.14 -9.91
CA ALA A 23 13.77 -4.06 -9.14
C ALA A 23 13.47 -2.64 -8.62
N GLY A 24 14.38 -1.67 -8.79
CA GLY A 24 14.23 -0.31 -8.29
C GLY A 24 14.16 -0.27 -6.75
N THR A 25 15.05 -1.03 -6.07
CA THR A 25 15.11 -1.14 -4.61
C THR A 25 16.56 -1.09 -4.12
N THR A 26 16.79 -1.24 -2.81
CA THR A 26 18.14 -1.26 -2.23
C THR A 26 18.59 -2.68 -1.90
N MET A 27 19.91 -2.92 -1.88
CA MET A 27 20.47 -4.19 -1.42
C MET A 27 20.09 -4.49 0.05
N ARG A 28 19.93 -3.45 0.89
CA ARG A 28 19.47 -3.58 2.27
C ARG A 28 18.05 -4.14 2.33
N THR A 29 17.15 -3.63 1.50
CA THR A 29 15.76 -4.11 1.40
C THR A 29 15.70 -5.56 0.94
N ILE A 30 16.53 -5.94 -0.05
CA ILE A 30 16.60 -7.34 -0.52
C ILE A 30 17.08 -8.27 0.60
N ARG A 31 18.12 -7.89 1.35
CA ARG A 31 18.60 -8.69 2.50
C ARG A 31 17.54 -8.84 3.59
N TYR A 32 16.77 -7.81 3.83
CA TYR A 32 15.65 -7.88 4.76
C TYR A 32 14.56 -8.85 4.27
N TYR A 33 14.23 -8.82 2.98
CA TYR A 33 13.29 -9.79 2.40
C TYR A 33 13.85 -11.22 2.35
N GLU A 34 15.17 -11.39 2.23
CA GLU A 34 15.81 -12.70 2.43
C GLU A 34 15.60 -13.24 3.85
N GLN A 35 15.81 -12.39 4.87
CA GLN A 35 15.59 -12.77 6.28
C GLN A 35 14.15 -13.20 6.54
N LEU A 36 13.19 -12.58 5.86
CA LEU A 36 11.78 -12.95 5.93
C LEU A 36 11.41 -14.16 5.06
N GLY A 37 12.35 -14.69 4.26
CA GLY A 37 12.10 -15.79 3.33
C GLY A 37 11.26 -15.42 2.12
N LEU A 38 11.07 -14.12 1.85
CA LEU A 38 10.33 -13.62 0.69
C LEU A 38 11.17 -13.71 -0.60
N ILE A 39 12.48 -13.51 -0.51
CA ILE A 39 13.44 -13.59 -1.61
C ILE A 39 14.47 -14.65 -1.25
N VAL A 40 14.80 -15.53 -2.21
CA VAL A 40 15.71 -16.65 -1.95
C VAL A 40 16.79 -16.68 -3.03
N PRO A 41 18.08 -16.71 -2.67
CA PRO A 41 19.15 -16.93 -3.64
C PRO A 41 19.10 -18.38 -4.14
N VAL A 42 19.25 -18.56 -5.45
CA VAL A 42 19.22 -19.89 -6.09
C VAL A 42 20.59 -20.55 -6.11
N ALA A 43 21.68 -19.77 -5.98
CA ALA A 43 23.04 -20.28 -6.00
C ALA A 43 24.01 -19.32 -5.31
N ARG A 44 25.28 -19.75 -5.19
CA ARG A 44 26.41 -18.89 -4.81
C ARG A 44 27.55 -19.06 -5.82
N THR A 45 28.30 -17.99 -6.04
CA THR A 45 29.55 -18.06 -6.82
C THR A 45 30.64 -18.84 -6.05
N LYS A 46 31.74 -19.21 -6.72
CA LYS A 46 32.93 -19.80 -6.06
C LYS A 46 33.47 -18.90 -4.93
N GLY A 47 33.28 -17.58 -5.02
CA GLY A 47 33.67 -16.61 -3.97
C GLY A 47 32.57 -16.37 -2.92
N GLY A 48 31.54 -17.21 -2.82
CA GLY A 48 30.50 -17.14 -1.78
C GLY A 48 29.41 -16.10 -2.01
N PHE A 49 29.44 -15.31 -3.10
CA PHE A 49 28.41 -14.31 -3.39
C PHE A 49 27.10 -14.95 -3.82
N ARG A 50 25.99 -14.46 -3.26
CA ARG A 50 24.62 -14.89 -3.57
C ARG A 50 24.24 -14.55 -5.01
N LEU A 51 23.58 -15.48 -5.68
CA LEU A 51 23.03 -15.32 -7.02
C LEU A 51 21.52 -15.54 -7.00
N TYR A 52 20.80 -14.72 -7.73
CA TYR A 52 19.34 -14.66 -7.79
C TYR A 52 18.87 -14.90 -9.22
N ALA A 53 17.76 -15.60 -9.37
CA ALA A 53 17.09 -15.77 -10.65
C ALA A 53 16.34 -14.49 -11.08
N GLU A 54 16.06 -14.36 -12.37
CA GLU A 54 15.31 -13.22 -12.91
C GLU A 54 13.88 -13.13 -12.37
N ASP A 55 13.30 -14.26 -11.96
CA ASP A 55 11.99 -14.34 -11.34
C ASP A 55 11.91 -13.54 -10.03
N GLU A 56 13.01 -13.40 -9.30
CA GLU A 56 13.07 -12.59 -8.09
C GLU A 56 12.85 -11.09 -8.37
N VAL A 57 13.16 -10.61 -9.59
CA VAL A 57 12.82 -9.23 -10.01
C VAL A 57 11.31 -9.04 -10.06
N ARG A 58 10.59 -10.00 -10.65
CA ARG A 58 9.12 -9.97 -10.74
C ARG A 58 8.49 -10.03 -9.33
N LYS A 59 9.01 -10.93 -8.50
CA LYS A 59 8.57 -11.10 -7.11
C LYS A 59 8.76 -9.80 -6.31
N LEU A 60 9.93 -9.14 -6.40
CA LEU A 60 10.20 -7.86 -5.76
C LEU A 60 9.24 -6.75 -6.20
N ARG A 61 8.87 -6.71 -7.48
CA ARG A 61 7.88 -5.74 -7.98
C ARG A 61 6.51 -5.97 -7.36
N VAL A 62 6.07 -7.22 -7.27
CA VAL A 62 4.80 -7.57 -6.61
C VAL A 62 4.83 -7.18 -5.13
N ILE A 63 5.92 -7.52 -4.41
CA ILE A 63 6.09 -7.14 -3.00
C ILE A 63 5.99 -5.62 -2.83
N LYS A 64 6.69 -4.85 -3.67
CA LYS A 64 6.65 -3.38 -3.63
C LYS A 64 5.23 -2.83 -3.87
N ASN A 65 4.52 -3.36 -4.86
CA ASN A 65 3.16 -2.93 -5.16
C ASN A 65 2.22 -3.21 -3.98
N LEU A 66 2.30 -4.39 -3.37
CA LEU A 66 1.50 -4.72 -2.20
C LEU A 66 1.86 -3.83 -0.99
N GLN A 67 3.14 -3.52 -0.79
CA GLN A 67 3.57 -2.60 0.27
C GLN A 67 3.17 -1.14 0.00
N TYR A 68 3.14 -0.71 -1.25
CA TYR A 68 2.62 0.61 -1.62
C TYR A 68 1.14 0.77 -1.21
N LEU A 69 0.42 -0.34 -1.12
CA LEU A 69 -0.97 -0.42 -0.64
C LEU A 69 -1.03 -0.70 0.89
N ASP A 70 0.05 -0.47 1.63
CA ASP A 70 0.18 -0.73 3.07
C ASP A 70 -0.12 -2.18 3.48
N THR A 71 0.02 -3.15 2.57
CA THR A 71 -0.17 -4.56 2.88
C THR A 71 0.91 -5.04 3.84
N PRO A 72 0.56 -5.60 5.01
CA PRO A 72 1.53 -6.14 5.95
C PRO A 72 2.39 -7.24 5.32
N LEU A 73 3.70 -7.24 5.59
CA LEU A 73 4.64 -8.22 5.01
C LEU A 73 4.28 -9.68 5.33
N ALA A 74 3.62 -9.93 6.47
CA ALA A 74 3.11 -11.26 6.80
C ALA A 74 2.05 -11.75 5.79
N GLN A 75 1.17 -10.87 5.32
CA GLN A 75 0.18 -11.20 4.29
C GLN A 75 0.84 -11.38 2.92
N VAL A 76 1.85 -10.55 2.59
CA VAL A 76 2.66 -10.72 1.39
C VAL A 76 3.37 -12.06 1.40
N LYS A 77 3.91 -12.49 2.55
CA LYS A 77 4.55 -13.79 2.71
C LYS A 77 3.54 -14.93 2.51
N ALA A 78 2.39 -14.87 3.15
CA ALA A 78 1.33 -15.86 2.98
C ALA A 78 0.93 -16.05 1.51
N PHE A 79 0.85 -14.94 0.74
CA PHE A 79 0.60 -14.98 -0.70
C PHE A 79 1.64 -15.81 -1.48
N PHE A 80 2.95 -15.68 -1.14
CA PHE A 80 4.00 -16.44 -1.81
C PHE A 80 4.14 -17.88 -1.30
N ASP A 81 3.89 -18.10 0.00
CA ASP A 81 3.96 -19.43 0.62
C ASP A 81 2.86 -20.37 0.06
N GLU A 82 1.65 -19.87 -0.16
CA GLU A 82 0.57 -20.60 -0.84
C GLU A 82 1.00 -21.13 -2.21
N ARG A 83 1.74 -20.32 -2.97
CA ARG A 83 2.24 -20.73 -4.28
C ARG A 83 3.36 -21.76 -4.24
N GLN A 84 4.19 -21.79 -3.17
CA GLN A 84 5.34 -22.68 -3.06
C GLN A 84 4.98 -24.11 -2.63
N GLN A 85 3.76 -24.33 -2.13
CA GLN A 85 3.33 -25.63 -1.60
C GLN A 85 3.07 -26.72 -2.65
N GLY A 86 3.43 -26.46 -3.93
CA GLY A 86 3.37 -27.46 -5.00
C GLY A 86 1.97 -27.96 -5.36
N ARG A 87 0.93 -27.24 -4.91
CA ARG A 87 -0.47 -27.57 -5.17
C ARG A 87 -0.87 -27.20 -6.59
N ILE A 88 -1.90 -27.84 -7.11
CA ILE A 88 -2.50 -27.50 -8.40
C ILE A 88 -3.24 -26.17 -8.31
N ALA A 89 -3.41 -25.51 -9.44
CA ALA A 89 -4.01 -24.16 -9.50
C ALA A 89 -5.39 -24.07 -8.83
N SER A 90 -6.21 -25.11 -8.92
CA SER A 90 -7.54 -25.17 -8.29
C SER A 90 -7.51 -25.13 -6.77
N GLU A 91 -6.42 -25.58 -6.14
CA GLU A 91 -6.25 -25.55 -4.69
C GLU A 91 -5.70 -24.20 -4.20
N ILE A 92 -4.86 -23.56 -4.99
CA ILE A 92 -4.19 -22.29 -4.64
C ILE A 92 -5.07 -21.08 -4.96
N ALA A 93 -5.78 -21.11 -6.10
CA ALA A 93 -6.52 -19.95 -6.60
C ALA A 93 -7.56 -19.40 -5.62
N PRO A 94 -8.34 -20.19 -4.87
CA PRO A 94 -9.31 -19.67 -3.92
C PRO A 94 -8.66 -18.89 -2.76
N GLY A 95 -7.52 -19.36 -2.23
CA GLY A 95 -6.76 -18.69 -1.16
C GLY A 95 -6.22 -17.34 -1.62
N ILE A 96 -5.62 -17.31 -2.81
CA ILE A 96 -5.11 -16.09 -3.44
C ILE A 96 -6.26 -15.11 -3.73
N ALA A 97 -7.37 -15.59 -4.31
CA ALA A 97 -8.52 -14.77 -4.62
C ALA A 97 -9.10 -14.11 -3.35
N LYS A 98 -9.23 -14.87 -2.27
CA LYS A 98 -9.69 -14.35 -0.97
C LYS A 98 -8.77 -13.28 -0.41
N LEU A 99 -7.45 -13.44 -0.55
CA LEU A 99 -6.47 -12.45 -0.10
C LEU A 99 -6.61 -11.15 -0.91
N LEU A 100 -6.69 -11.25 -2.24
CA LEU A 100 -6.86 -10.10 -3.13
C LEU A 100 -8.20 -9.40 -2.92
N GLN A 101 -9.27 -10.16 -2.65
CA GLN A 101 -10.59 -9.59 -2.34
C GLN A 101 -10.54 -8.73 -1.06
N ARG A 102 -9.90 -9.19 0.00
CA ARG A 102 -9.71 -8.39 1.22
C ARG A 102 -8.92 -7.11 0.95
N GLN A 103 -7.86 -7.20 0.11
CA GLN A 103 -7.11 -6.00 -0.27
C GLN A 103 -7.99 -4.99 -1.02
N LEU A 104 -8.85 -5.48 -1.91
CA LEU A 104 -9.79 -4.64 -2.64
C LEU A 104 -10.76 -3.93 -1.69
N GLU A 105 -11.36 -4.67 -0.75
CA GLU A 105 -12.27 -4.13 0.28
C GLU A 105 -11.58 -3.07 1.16
N ASP A 106 -10.34 -3.32 1.59
CA ASP A 106 -9.55 -2.34 2.36
C ASP A 106 -9.29 -1.05 1.54
N MET A 107 -8.97 -1.18 0.26
CA MET A 107 -8.79 -0.04 -0.64
C MET A 107 -10.09 0.75 -0.83
N GLU A 108 -11.22 0.09 -1.04
CA GLU A 108 -12.54 0.73 -1.19
C GLU A 108 -12.91 1.51 0.08
N ASN A 109 -12.67 0.93 1.26
CA ASN A 109 -12.88 1.60 2.55
C ASN A 109 -12.01 2.85 2.70
N ARG A 110 -10.73 2.79 2.33
CA ARG A 110 -9.82 3.96 2.34
C ARG A 110 -10.28 5.04 1.36
N ILE A 111 -10.70 4.66 0.15
CA ILE A 111 -11.25 5.60 -0.83
C ILE A 111 -12.48 6.31 -0.27
N ALA A 112 -13.38 5.59 0.38
CA ALA A 112 -14.57 6.19 1.01
C ALA A 112 -14.18 7.18 2.12
N GLN A 113 -13.21 6.84 2.98
CA GLN A 113 -12.68 7.73 4.01
C GLN A 113 -12.04 8.99 3.42
N TYR A 114 -11.21 8.87 2.38
CA TYR A 114 -10.60 10.02 1.72
C TYR A 114 -11.63 10.92 1.05
N ARG A 115 -12.67 10.36 0.45
CA ARG A 115 -13.78 11.14 -0.14
C ARG A 115 -14.56 11.92 0.93
N ALA A 116 -14.83 11.31 2.06
CA ALA A 116 -15.49 11.97 3.19
C ALA A 116 -14.63 13.12 3.75
N MET A 117 -13.32 12.89 3.92
CA MET A 117 -12.38 13.92 4.36
C MET A 117 -12.30 15.06 3.33
N GLN A 118 -12.22 14.75 2.04
CA GLN A 118 -12.19 15.74 0.96
C GLN A 118 -13.46 16.61 0.96
N ALA A 119 -14.63 16.01 1.16
CA ALA A 119 -15.90 16.75 1.26
C ALA A 119 -15.89 17.70 2.46
N SER A 120 -15.46 17.23 3.64
CA SER A 120 -15.33 18.06 4.84
C SER A 120 -14.34 19.21 4.68
N LEU A 121 -13.21 18.99 4.01
CA LEU A 121 -12.26 20.05 3.71
C LEU A 121 -12.84 21.11 2.76
N ARG A 122 -13.53 20.69 1.71
CA ARG A 122 -14.18 21.64 0.77
C ARG A 122 -15.22 22.50 1.49
N GLU A 123 -16.07 21.89 2.29
CA GLU A 123 -17.07 22.61 3.07
C GLU A 123 -16.42 23.61 4.04
N THR A 124 -15.32 23.21 4.70
CA THR A 124 -14.55 24.11 5.57
C THR A 124 -13.98 25.29 4.79
N ILE A 125 -13.41 25.07 3.62
CA ILE A 125 -12.89 26.13 2.75
C ILE A 125 -13.99 27.12 2.34
N GLU A 126 -15.16 26.61 1.97
CA GLU A 126 -16.31 27.47 1.61
C GLU A 126 -16.76 28.34 2.80
N ILE A 127 -16.78 27.78 4.02
CA ILE A 127 -17.10 28.55 5.23
C ILE A 127 -16.05 29.64 5.45
N LEU A 128 -14.77 29.30 5.38
CA LEU A 128 -13.66 30.22 5.61
C LEU A 128 -13.64 31.35 4.56
N GLN A 129 -14.03 31.07 3.31
CA GLN A 129 -14.20 32.12 2.30
C GLN A 129 -15.27 33.15 2.69
N CYS A 130 -16.37 32.69 3.28
CA CYS A 130 -17.38 33.62 3.83
C CYS A 130 -16.87 34.37 5.05
N CYS A 131 -15.96 33.77 5.85
CA CYS A 131 -15.35 34.43 7.00
C CYS A 131 -14.33 35.51 6.66
N SER A 132 -13.87 35.60 5.40
CA SER A 132 -12.89 36.63 4.98
C SER A 132 -13.39 38.07 5.15
N GLU A 133 -14.69 38.29 5.20
CA GLU A 133 -15.34 39.59 5.44
C GLU A 133 -15.84 39.75 6.87
N CYS A 134 -15.61 38.79 7.75
CA CYS A 134 -16.05 38.83 9.15
C CYS A 134 -15.09 39.71 9.96
N SER A 135 -15.67 40.67 10.67
CA SER A 135 -14.91 41.58 11.56
C SER A 135 -14.88 41.14 13.02
N LEU A 136 -15.45 39.98 13.35
CA LEU A 136 -15.52 39.44 14.71
C LEU A 136 -14.31 38.49 14.95
N GLU A 137 -13.82 38.51 16.20
CA GLU A 137 -12.81 37.52 16.60
C GLU A 137 -13.41 36.10 16.56
N PRO A 138 -12.72 35.13 15.94
CA PRO A 138 -13.20 33.75 15.89
C PRO A 138 -13.21 33.14 17.29
N GLY A 139 -14.25 32.38 17.61
CA GLY A 139 -14.37 31.69 18.91
C GLY A 139 -15.67 30.91 19.01
N PRO A 140 -15.77 29.97 19.98
CA PRO A 140 -16.93 29.11 20.15
C PRO A 140 -18.24 29.89 20.30
N ASP A 141 -18.23 30.94 21.07
CA ASP A 141 -19.44 31.73 21.38
C ASP A 141 -19.92 32.56 20.18
N VAL A 142 -19.01 33.03 19.35
CA VAL A 142 -19.30 33.88 18.19
C VAL A 142 -19.67 33.01 16.98
N CYS A 143 -18.82 32.03 16.67
CA CYS A 143 -18.98 31.21 15.47
C CYS A 143 -20.17 30.25 15.57
N SER A 144 -20.53 29.75 16.76
CA SER A 144 -21.71 28.91 16.96
C SER A 144 -23.04 29.58 16.60
N ARG A 145 -23.08 30.92 16.67
CA ARG A 145 -24.26 31.73 16.31
C ARG A 145 -24.19 32.35 14.93
N CYS A 146 -23.09 32.14 14.20
CA CYS A 146 -22.91 32.71 12.89
C CYS A 146 -23.91 32.13 11.89
N PRO A 147 -24.64 32.94 11.11
CA PRO A 147 -25.63 32.47 10.13
C PRO A 147 -25.02 31.56 9.05
N VAL A 148 -23.77 31.81 8.67
CA VAL A 148 -23.04 30.99 7.69
C VAL A 148 -22.84 29.57 8.21
N ILE A 149 -22.58 29.39 9.50
CA ILE A 149 -22.35 28.08 10.11
C ILE A 149 -23.69 27.42 10.46
N THR A 150 -24.61 28.16 11.09
CA THR A 150 -25.90 27.62 11.56
C THR A 150 -26.82 27.17 10.42
N SER A 151 -26.76 27.83 9.25
CA SER A 151 -27.55 27.46 8.08
C SER A 151 -27.15 26.07 7.48
N ARG A 152 -25.97 25.57 7.81
CA ARG A 152 -25.45 24.27 7.29
C ARG A 152 -25.83 23.09 8.19
N GLY A 153 -26.41 23.32 9.36
CA GLY A 153 -26.93 22.31 10.30
C GLY A 153 -25.86 21.50 11.04
N LYS A 154 -24.65 21.34 10.48
CA LYS A 154 -23.52 20.63 11.10
C LYS A 154 -22.22 21.35 10.79
N ILE A 155 -21.41 21.54 11.82
CA ILE A 155 -20.07 22.13 11.66
C ILE A 155 -19.10 21.04 11.18
N PRO A 156 -18.40 21.25 10.05
CA PRO A 156 -17.37 20.31 9.58
C PRO A 156 -16.26 20.11 10.61
N LEU A 157 -15.71 18.90 10.72
CA LEU A 157 -14.69 18.57 11.72
C LEU A 157 -13.50 19.52 11.70
N HIS A 158 -13.00 19.88 10.52
CA HIS A 158 -11.87 20.80 10.37
C HIS A 158 -12.22 22.24 10.80
N MET A 159 -13.49 22.65 10.62
CA MET A 159 -13.95 23.94 11.09
C MET A 159 -14.07 23.99 12.62
N GLN A 160 -14.47 22.88 13.25
CA GLN A 160 -14.47 22.79 14.72
C GLN A 160 -13.07 23.05 15.28
N ALA A 161 -12.04 22.44 14.70
CA ALA A 161 -10.65 22.66 15.11
C ALA A 161 -10.21 24.13 14.96
N VAL A 162 -10.67 24.84 13.92
CA VAL A 162 -10.38 26.28 13.74
C VAL A 162 -11.07 27.13 14.80
N ILE A 163 -12.31 26.80 15.18
CA ILE A 163 -13.09 27.53 16.20
C ILE A 163 -12.52 27.28 17.60
N GLU A 164 -12.08 26.05 17.91
CA GLU A 164 -11.57 25.67 19.23
C GLU A 164 -10.11 26.09 19.45
N ALA A 165 -9.34 26.31 18.39
CA ALA A 165 -7.93 26.71 18.45
C ALA A 165 -7.76 28.27 18.63
N ALA A 166 -8.82 29.03 18.48
CA ALA A 166 -8.86 30.48 18.70
C ALA A 166 -9.22 30.80 20.12
#